data_c396cc9f25693a4389e01c2989fcb49e
#
_entry.id   c396cc9f25693a4389e01c2989fcb49e
#
_cell.length_a   1.000
_cell.length_b   1.000
_cell.length_c   1.000
_cell.angle_alpha   90.00
_cell.angle_beta   90.00
_cell.angle_gamma   90.00
#
_symmetry.space_group_name_H-M   'P 1'
#
loop_
_entity.id
_entity.type
_entity.pdbx_description
1 polymer ?
#
loop_
_entity_poly.entity_id
_entity_poly.type
_entity_poly.pdbx_seq_one_letter_code
_entity_poly.pdbx_strand_id
1 'polypeptide(L)'
;MYGTVARMRAKPGVGAQLAEEMRSYEEAHIEGAVASYVYQMDNDPSECWLAVVFTNKEAYFANANSPEQDARYRKLLELLEGPPEWHDGEIVYVAQQG
;
A
#
# COMPACT_ATOMS: atom_id res chain seq x y z
N MET A 1 11.82 -11.23 -3.88
CA MET A 1 11.01 -10.07 -3.46
C MET A 1 9.70 -10.54 -2.87
N TYR A 2 9.15 -9.76 -1.97
CA TYR A 2 7.95 -10.11 -1.22
C TYR A 2 7.05 -8.87 -1.12
N GLY A 3 5.76 -9.07 -1.04
CA GLY A 3 4.87 -7.93 -0.91
C GLY A 3 3.44 -8.29 -0.62
N THR A 4 2.57 -7.35 -0.90
CA THR A 4 1.14 -7.53 -0.70
C THR A 4 0.35 -6.93 -1.84
N VAL A 5 -0.81 -7.52 -2.09
CA VAL A 5 -1.84 -6.92 -2.92
C VAL A 5 -3.03 -6.71 -2.00
N ALA A 6 -3.51 -5.48 -1.90
CA ALA A 6 -4.57 -5.15 -0.95
C ALA A 6 -5.72 -4.43 -1.63
N ARG A 7 -6.93 -4.84 -1.29
CA ARG A 7 -8.12 -4.17 -1.76
C ARG A 7 -8.57 -3.17 -0.70
N MET A 8 -8.85 -1.93 -1.13
CA MET A 8 -9.28 -0.85 -0.25
C MET A 8 -10.51 -0.18 -0.81
N ARG A 9 -11.35 0.35 0.07
CA ARG A 9 -12.50 1.13 -0.33
C ARG A 9 -12.44 2.50 0.30
N ALA A 10 -12.25 3.53 -0.52
CA ALA A 10 -12.11 4.91 -0.06
C ALA A 10 -13.47 5.53 0.24
N LYS A 11 -13.51 6.38 1.27
CA LYS A 11 -14.69 7.18 1.55
C LYS A 11 -14.92 8.17 0.40
N PRO A 12 -16.17 8.65 0.19
CA PRO A 12 -16.42 9.66 -0.83
C PRO A 12 -15.63 10.94 -0.57
N GLY A 13 -15.07 11.51 -1.64
CA GLY A 13 -14.43 12.82 -1.59
C GLY A 13 -13.05 12.87 -0.96
N VAL A 14 -12.40 11.73 -0.66
CA VAL A 14 -11.10 11.73 0.01
C VAL A 14 -9.92 11.48 -0.93
N GLY A 15 -10.13 11.55 -2.24
CA GLY A 15 -9.07 11.24 -3.20
C GLY A 15 -7.78 12.01 -3.00
N ALA A 16 -7.88 13.32 -2.74
CA ALA A 16 -6.71 14.15 -2.53
C ALA A 16 -5.97 13.79 -1.24
N GLN A 17 -6.71 13.52 -0.16
CA GLN A 17 -6.13 13.10 1.10
C GLN A 17 -5.47 11.73 0.99
N LEU A 18 -6.08 10.82 0.24
CA LEU A 18 -5.52 9.50 0.01
C LEU A 18 -4.19 9.59 -0.74
N ALA A 19 -4.13 10.42 -1.78
CA ALA A 19 -2.88 10.64 -2.52
C ALA A 19 -1.80 11.21 -1.61
N GLU A 20 -2.15 12.12 -0.71
CA GLU A 20 -1.21 12.71 0.24
C GLU A 20 -0.66 11.66 1.22
N GLU A 21 -1.52 10.76 1.71
CA GLU A 21 -1.07 9.67 2.59
C GLU A 21 -0.13 8.72 1.86
N MET A 22 -0.40 8.41 0.59
CA MET A 22 0.51 7.57 -0.21
C MET A 22 1.86 8.26 -0.41
N ARG A 23 1.87 9.57 -0.61
CA ARG A 23 3.12 10.34 -0.75
C ARG A 23 3.93 10.30 0.54
N SER A 24 3.28 10.30 1.70
CA SER A 24 3.98 10.23 2.99
C SER A 24 4.75 8.92 3.15
N TYR A 25 4.25 7.82 2.58
CA TYR A 25 4.95 6.54 2.59
C TYR A 25 6.24 6.61 1.75
N GLU A 26 6.16 7.26 0.59
CA GLU A 26 7.33 7.46 -0.27
C GLU A 26 8.38 8.33 0.43
N GLU A 27 7.95 9.42 1.05
CA GLU A 27 8.84 10.34 1.74
C GLU A 27 9.48 9.73 2.99
N ALA A 28 8.88 8.71 3.55
CA ALA A 28 9.41 8.02 4.72
C ALA A 28 10.67 7.20 4.43
N HIS A 29 10.96 6.92 3.17
CA HIS A 29 12.13 6.12 2.76
C HIS A 29 12.24 4.82 3.54
N ILE A 30 11.18 4.03 3.51
CA ILE A 30 11.06 2.78 4.26
C ILE A 30 12.13 1.79 3.80
N GLU A 31 12.94 1.27 4.73
CA GLU A 31 14.00 0.33 4.42
C GLU A 31 13.45 -0.93 3.76
N GLY A 32 14.05 -1.31 2.64
CA GLY A 32 13.67 -2.50 1.88
C GLY A 32 12.48 -2.30 0.96
N ALA A 33 11.82 -1.15 0.99
CA ALA A 33 10.71 -0.87 0.07
C ALA A 33 11.26 -0.62 -1.33
N VAL A 34 10.69 -1.32 -2.31
CA VAL A 34 11.11 -1.24 -3.71
C VAL A 34 10.14 -0.39 -4.51
N ALA A 35 8.85 -0.65 -4.41
CA ALA A 35 7.84 0.03 -5.20
C ALA A 35 6.47 -0.09 -4.56
N SER A 36 5.60 0.85 -4.87
CA SER A 36 4.19 0.81 -4.50
C SER A 36 3.37 1.32 -5.67
N TYR A 37 2.26 0.64 -5.95
CA TYR A 37 1.33 1.02 -7.01
C TYR A 37 -0.06 1.09 -6.41
N VAL A 38 -0.80 2.13 -6.74
CA VAL A 38 -2.20 2.25 -6.36
C VAL A 38 -3.04 2.30 -7.62
N TYR A 39 -3.96 1.35 -7.74
CA TYR A 39 -4.89 1.29 -8.86
C TYR A 39 -6.24 1.81 -8.40
N GLN A 40 -6.83 2.71 -9.16
CA GLN A 40 -8.23 3.08 -8.98
C GLN A 40 -9.03 2.35 -10.04
N MET A 41 -10.05 1.62 -9.62
CA MET A 41 -10.81 0.79 -10.56
C MET A 41 -11.71 1.64 -11.46
N ASP A 42 -11.73 1.32 -12.75
CA ASP A 42 -12.55 2.05 -13.71
C ASP A 42 -14.04 1.94 -13.41
N ASN A 43 -14.47 0.76 -12.95
CA ASN A 43 -15.89 0.49 -12.70
C ASN A 43 -16.41 1.15 -11.42
N ASP A 44 -15.51 1.41 -10.48
CA ASP A 44 -15.89 1.96 -9.18
C ASP A 44 -14.69 2.73 -8.62
N PRO A 45 -14.66 4.07 -8.80
CA PRO A 45 -13.53 4.89 -8.34
C PRO A 45 -13.28 4.84 -6.83
N SER A 46 -14.25 4.37 -6.05
CA SER A 46 -14.05 4.18 -4.61
C SER A 46 -13.27 2.92 -4.29
N GLU A 47 -13.16 1.99 -5.22
CA GLU A 47 -12.38 0.77 -5.03
C GLU A 47 -10.98 0.97 -5.56
N CYS A 48 -10.01 0.74 -4.68
CA CYS A 48 -8.59 0.86 -5.02
C CYS A 48 -7.87 -0.45 -4.69
N TRP A 49 -6.86 -0.76 -5.49
CA TRP A 49 -5.97 -1.89 -5.21
C TRP A 49 -4.56 -1.35 -5.04
N LEU A 50 -3.91 -1.81 -3.99
CA LEU A 50 -2.54 -1.44 -3.65
C LEU A 50 -1.64 -2.63 -3.90
N ALA A 51 -0.53 -2.42 -4.60
CA ALA A 51 0.52 -3.42 -4.74
C ALA A 51 1.80 -2.85 -4.15
N VAL A 52 2.35 -3.53 -3.16
CA VAL A 52 3.57 -3.10 -2.47
C VAL A 52 4.63 -4.17 -2.63
N VAL A 53 5.85 -3.74 -2.96
CA VAL A 53 6.99 -4.63 -3.19
C VAL A 53 8.12 -4.28 -2.24
N PHE A 54 8.61 -5.28 -1.51
CA PHE A 54 9.81 -5.19 -0.66
C PHE A 54 10.88 -6.14 -1.17
N THR A 55 12.13 -5.87 -0.80
CA THR A 55 13.27 -6.70 -1.21
C THR A 55 13.15 -8.14 -0.74
N ASN A 56 12.61 -8.34 0.47
CA ASN A 56 12.41 -9.67 1.04
C ASN A 56 11.31 -9.65 2.10
N LYS A 57 10.93 -10.83 2.55
CA LYS A 57 9.88 -11.01 3.54
C LYS A 57 10.24 -10.38 4.89
N GLU A 58 11.50 -10.49 5.28
CA GLU A 58 11.98 -9.94 6.56
C GLU A 58 11.81 -8.42 6.60
N ALA A 59 12.19 -7.73 5.52
CA ALA A 59 12.03 -6.28 5.43
C ALA A 59 10.55 -5.87 5.46
N TYR A 60 9.70 -6.64 4.77
CA TYR A 60 8.27 -6.38 4.75
C TYR A 60 7.67 -6.43 6.16
N PHE A 61 7.95 -7.51 6.90
CA PHE A 61 7.39 -7.67 8.25
C PHE A 61 8.05 -6.78 9.28
N ALA A 62 9.33 -6.45 9.11
CA ALA A 62 9.98 -5.46 9.98
C ALA A 62 9.26 -4.12 9.89
N ASN A 63 8.90 -3.69 8.68
CA ASN A 63 8.12 -2.47 8.52
C ASN A 63 6.71 -2.62 9.06
N ALA A 64 6.04 -3.72 8.74
CA ALA A 64 4.65 -3.95 9.16
C ALA A 64 4.50 -3.92 10.69
N ASN A 65 5.55 -4.31 11.42
CA ASN A 65 5.54 -4.36 12.87
C ASN A 65 6.11 -3.10 13.52
N SER A 66 6.50 -2.09 12.74
CA SER A 66 7.08 -0.87 13.31
C SER A 66 6.01 0.08 13.83
N PRO A 67 6.31 0.86 14.90
CA PRO A 67 5.38 1.87 15.40
C PRO A 67 5.07 2.95 14.38
N GLU A 68 6.04 3.31 13.55
CA GLU A 68 5.89 4.32 12.51
C GLU A 68 4.88 3.89 11.46
N GLN A 69 4.94 2.61 11.07
CA GLN A 69 3.98 2.04 10.13
C GLN A 69 2.57 1.98 10.73
N ASP A 70 2.46 1.64 12.00
CA ASP A 70 1.17 1.63 12.69
C ASP A 70 0.53 3.00 12.65
N ALA A 71 1.31 4.06 12.90
CA ALA A 71 0.82 5.44 12.85
C ALA A 71 0.34 5.81 11.45
N ARG A 72 1.10 5.44 10.41
CA ARG A 72 0.69 5.70 9.02
C ARG A 72 -0.59 4.94 8.66
N TYR A 73 -0.68 3.70 9.09
CA TYR A 73 -1.84 2.85 8.83
C TYR A 73 -3.12 3.42 9.47
N ARG A 74 -3.01 3.94 10.69
CA ARG A 74 -4.16 4.56 11.37
C ARG A 74 -4.70 5.76 10.61
N LYS A 75 -3.81 6.58 10.04
CA LYS A 75 -4.22 7.71 9.20
C LYS A 75 -4.92 7.24 7.93
N LEU A 76 -4.39 6.19 7.32
CA LEU A 76 -5.00 5.61 6.12
C LEU A 76 -6.41 5.10 6.43
N LEU A 77 -6.60 4.41 7.55
CA LEU A 77 -7.90 3.88 7.94
C LEU A 77 -8.98 4.94 8.06
N GLU A 78 -8.62 6.17 8.44
CA GLU A 78 -9.57 7.27 8.54
C GLU A 78 -10.17 7.65 7.18
N LEU A 79 -9.48 7.34 6.10
CA LEU A 79 -9.92 7.65 4.74
C LEU A 79 -10.67 6.49 4.07
N LEU A 80 -10.75 5.35 4.73
CA LEU A 80 -11.35 4.13 4.18
C LEU A 80 -12.66 3.80 4.87
N GLU A 81 -13.55 3.12 4.14
CA GLU A 81 -14.83 2.66 4.69
C GLU A 81 -14.67 1.46 5.61
N GLY A 82 -13.51 0.81 5.57
CA GLY A 82 -13.18 -0.32 6.42
C GLY A 82 -11.73 -0.72 6.23
N PRO A 83 -11.25 -1.72 6.96
CA PRO A 83 -9.86 -2.15 6.83
C PRO A 83 -9.58 -2.69 5.42
N PRO A 84 -8.36 -2.50 4.90
CA PRO A 84 -7.94 -3.14 3.67
C PRO A 84 -8.00 -4.65 3.78
N GLU A 85 -8.23 -5.30 2.66
CA GLU A 85 -8.14 -6.75 2.55
C GLU A 85 -6.74 -7.08 2.02
N TRP A 86 -5.89 -7.63 2.88
CA TRP A 86 -4.48 -7.87 2.58
C TRP A 86 -4.27 -9.28 2.04
N HIS A 87 -3.43 -9.38 0.99
CA HIS A 87 -3.03 -10.68 0.42
C HIS A 87 -1.52 -10.68 0.24
N ASP A 88 -0.80 -11.16 1.26
CA ASP A 88 0.65 -11.19 1.25
C ASP A 88 1.17 -12.37 0.46
N GLY A 89 2.29 -12.18 -0.24
CA GLY A 89 2.87 -13.26 -1.02
C GLY A 89 4.26 -12.99 -1.54
N GLU A 90 4.91 -14.06 -1.96
CA GLU A 90 6.21 -14.01 -2.62
C GLU A 90 6.02 -13.62 -4.08
N ILE A 91 6.87 -12.70 -4.56
CA ILE A 91 6.87 -12.34 -5.97
C ILE A 91 7.74 -13.36 -6.70
N VAL A 92 7.10 -14.18 -7.53
CA VAL A 92 7.78 -15.31 -8.18
C VAL A 92 8.26 -14.99 -9.59
N TYR A 93 7.87 -13.85 -10.15
CA TYR A 93 8.27 -13.47 -11.49
C TYR A 93 8.13 -11.96 -11.66
N VAL A 94 9.15 -11.33 -12.24
CA VAL A 94 9.13 -9.92 -12.58
C VAL A 94 9.63 -9.78 -14.02
N ALA A 95 8.87 -9.06 -14.82
CA ALA A 95 9.31 -8.67 -16.14
C ALA A 95 9.17 -7.15 -16.24
N GLN A 96 10.27 -6.50 -16.64
CA GLN A 96 10.25 -5.06 -16.89
C GLN A 96 10.44 -4.84 -18.38
N GLN A 97 9.59 -3.99 -18.95
CA GLN A 97 9.64 -3.64 -20.36
C GLN A 97 9.84 -2.12 -20.49
N GLY A 98 10.75 -1.79 -21.35
CA GLY A 98 11.01 -0.40 -21.66
C GLY A 98 12.05 0.23 -20.83
#